data_4b2ae975bbad9af6d4fa1fc88f74e32e
#
_entry.id   4b2ae975bbad9af6d4fa1fc88f74e32e
#
_cell.length_a   1.000
_cell.length_b   1.000
_cell.length_c   1.000
_cell.angle_alpha   90.00
_cell.angle_beta   90.00
_cell.angle_gamma   90.00
#
_symmetry.space_group_name_H-M   'P 1'
#
loop_
_entity.id
_entity.type
_entity.pdbx_description
1 polymer ?
#
loop_
_entity_poly.entity_id
_entity_poly.type
_entity_poly.pdbx_seq_one_letter_code
_entity_poly.pdbx_strand_id
1 'polypeptide(L)'
;MCIRDRYKILQANNGKEGLILALRYTPNIIVSDIMMPEMDGIAMCKGIKENMNTSHIPVILLTAKDSIQDKEEGYDSGADSYLTKPFSAKLLRSRIKNLLEMRKRLARQIVENVPSTVVKNTEKRQSTSSPHPQLNRLDEAFLSKLTSLIEDNLDVEKIDTAFMIDCMNMSYSAFYRKVKALTELSPNEFVRKIKLRNSAHLLLTGEHNVSEAASMTGFNNMAHFRDCFKKEYGIPPSEYQKRYRQG
;
A
#
# COMPACT_ATOMS: atom_id res chain seq x y z
N MET A 1 -7.20 25.16 18.46
CA MET A 1 -7.46 23.74 18.15
C MET A 1 -6.12 23.03 18.03
N CYS A 2 -5.80 22.17 19.00
CA CYS A 2 -4.49 21.53 19.12
C CYS A 2 -4.37 20.33 18.16
N ILE A 3 -3.14 19.92 17.79
CA ILE A 3 -2.90 18.71 16.98
C ILE A 3 -3.42 17.47 17.71
N ARG A 4 -3.36 17.45 19.04
CA ARG A 4 -3.84 16.35 19.90
C ARG A 4 -5.33 16.04 19.77
N ASP A 5 -6.15 17.01 19.34
CA ASP A 5 -7.60 16.82 19.23
C ASP A 5 -8.02 15.97 18.02
N ARG A 6 -7.11 15.74 17.05
CA ARG A 6 -7.41 15.05 15.78
C ARG A 6 -6.61 13.76 15.57
N TYR A 7 -5.52 13.56 16.31
CA TYR A 7 -4.60 12.46 16.09
C TYR A 7 -4.30 11.74 17.39
N LYS A 8 -4.25 10.41 17.35
CA LYS A 8 -3.67 9.62 18.43
C LYS A 8 -2.15 9.74 18.33
N ILE A 9 -1.53 10.33 19.35
CA ILE A 9 -0.10 10.63 19.36
C ILE A 9 0.63 9.60 20.19
N LEU A 10 1.72 9.07 19.62
CA LEU A 10 2.77 8.34 20.34
C LEU A 10 3.99 9.26 20.41
N GLN A 11 4.70 9.25 21.54
CA GLN A 11 5.91 10.05 21.74
C GLN A 11 7.10 9.14 22.02
N ALA A 12 8.25 9.52 21.46
CA ALA A 12 9.55 8.92 21.72
C ALA A 12 10.56 10.04 22.02
N ASN A 13 11.51 9.77 22.90
CA ASN A 13 12.52 10.76 23.32
C ASN A 13 13.80 10.71 22.46
N ASN A 14 14.00 9.63 21.72
CA ASN A 14 15.13 9.42 20.82
C ASN A 14 14.74 8.51 19.64
N GLY A 15 15.63 8.39 18.65
CA GLY A 15 15.35 7.58 17.45
C GLY A 15 15.22 6.08 17.72
N LYS A 16 15.94 5.55 18.69
CA LYS A 16 15.88 4.13 19.07
C LYS A 16 14.50 3.76 19.65
N GLU A 17 14.00 4.56 20.56
CA GLU A 17 12.65 4.42 21.11
C GLU A 17 11.59 4.61 20.00
N GLY A 18 11.78 5.60 19.11
CA GLY A 18 10.93 5.88 17.96
C GLY A 18 10.83 4.68 17.01
N LEU A 19 11.94 4.02 16.70
CA LEU A 19 11.97 2.83 15.86
C LEU A 19 11.23 1.65 16.51
N ILE A 20 11.42 1.42 17.81
CA ILE A 20 10.70 0.39 18.57
C ILE A 20 9.19 0.63 18.54
N LEU A 21 8.76 1.88 18.77
CA LEU A 21 7.36 2.24 18.72
C LEU A 21 6.77 2.10 17.31
N ALA A 22 7.53 2.46 16.27
CA ALA A 22 7.12 2.30 14.88
C ALA A 22 6.89 0.83 14.52
N LEU A 23 7.79 -0.07 14.90
CA LEU A 23 7.65 -1.51 14.72
C LEU A 23 6.45 -2.10 15.46
N ARG A 24 6.22 -1.65 16.71
CA ARG A 24 5.14 -2.16 17.56
C ARG A 24 3.76 -1.67 17.13
N TYR A 25 3.63 -0.40 16.80
CA TYR A 25 2.34 0.25 16.58
C TYR A 25 2.03 0.62 15.15
N THR A 26 3.03 0.59 14.24
CA THR A 26 2.92 0.98 12.82
C THR A 26 2.05 2.23 12.63
N PRO A 27 2.51 3.43 13.07
CA PRO A 27 1.74 4.66 12.96
C PRO A 27 1.48 5.05 11.49
N ASN A 28 0.45 5.86 11.25
CA ASN A 28 0.12 6.32 9.90
C ASN A 28 1.15 7.31 9.32
N ILE A 29 1.90 8.01 10.20
CA ILE A 29 2.93 8.98 9.85
C ILE A 29 3.87 9.17 11.03
N ILE A 30 5.13 9.46 10.76
CA ILE A 30 6.15 9.79 11.75
C ILE A 30 6.63 11.22 11.50
N VAL A 31 6.78 11.99 12.58
CA VAL A 31 7.42 13.31 12.57
C VAL A 31 8.57 13.24 13.57
N SER A 32 9.79 13.45 13.10
CA SER A 32 10.99 13.34 13.93
C SER A 32 11.89 14.53 13.77
N ASP A 33 12.55 14.93 14.85
CA ASP A 33 13.72 15.77 14.76
C ASP A 33 14.89 14.97 14.14
N ILE A 34 15.79 15.63 13.43
CA ILE A 34 17.05 15.04 12.99
C ILE A 34 17.98 14.88 14.19
N MET A 35 18.17 15.96 14.95
CA MET A 35 19.11 15.98 16.09
C MET A 35 18.46 15.37 17.34
N MET A 36 18.75 14.13 17.62
CA MET A 36 18.27 13.41 18.80
C MET A 36 19.42 12.62 19.47
N PRO A 37 19.38 12.41 20.79
CA PRO A 37 20.36 11.57 21.48
C PRO A 37 20.22 10.09 21.09
N GLU A 38 21.25 9.30 21.31
CA GLU A 38 21.37 7.85 21.07
C GLU A 38 21.26 7.44 19.59
N MET A 39 20.20 7.81 18.92
CA MET A 39 19.95 7.58 17.49
C MET A 39 19.29 8.82 16.91
N ASP A 40 19.89 9.39 15.89
CA ASP A 40 19.35 10.54 15.18
C ASP A 40 18.14 10.19 14.30
N GLY A 41 17.45 11.23 13.79
CA GLY A 41 16.25 11.04 12.97
C GLY A 41 16.53 10.43 11.60
N ILE A 42 17.73 10.63 11.05
CA ILE A 42 18.14 10.08 9.75
C ILE A 42 18.34 8.56 9.87
N ALA A 43 19.10 8.13 10.86
CA ALA A 43 19.32 6.71 11.15
C ALA A 43 18.01 5.99 11.48
N MET A 44 17.12 6.61 12.27
CA MET A 44 15.78 6.09 12.53
C MET A 44 14.96 5.97 11.25
N CYS A 45 14.95 7.00 10.40
CA CYS A 45 14.22 7.00 9.14
C CYS A 45 14.70 5.85 8.24
N LYS A 46 16.01 5.68 8.08
CA LYS A 46 16.62 4.58 7.33
C LYS A 46 16.15 3.23 7.87
N GLY A 47 16.22 3.01 9.19
CA GLY A 47 15.74 1.78 9.83
C GLY A 47 14.26 1.50 9.59
N ILE A 48 13.42 2.55 9.54
CA ILE A 48 12.00 2.44 9.22
C ILE A 48 11.81 2.05 7.74
N LYS A 49 12.54 2.68 6.82
CA LYS A 49 12.39 2.48 5.37
C LYS A 49 12.99 1.15 4.88
N GLU A 50 13.98 0.63 5.55
CA GLU A 50 14.61 -0.66 5.25
C GLU A 50 13.88 -1.87 5.87
N ASN A 51 12.91 -1.65 6.74
CA ASN A 51 12.17 -2.73 7.36
C ASN A 51 10.84 -3.01 6.65
N MET A 52 10.59 -4.26 6.27
CA MET A 52 9.40 -4.71 5.54
C MET A 52 8.09 -4.31 6.24
N ASN A 53 8.06 -4.30 7.58
CA ASN A 53 6.85 -4.00 8.34
C ASN A 53 6.54 -2.50 8.42
N THR A 54 7.51 -1.63 8.19
CA THR A 54 7.40 -0.17 8.42
C THR A 54 7.75 0.69 7.21
N SER A 55 8.30 0.11 6.14
CA SER A 55 8.73 0.83 4.93
C SER A 55 7.65 1.74 4.32
N HIS A 56 6.39 1.35 4.44
CA HIS A 56 5.24 2.10 3.94
C HIS A 56 4.90 3.36 4.78
N ILE A 57 5.47 3.52 5.98
CA ILE A 57 5.14 4.64 6.88
C ILE A 57 5.83 5.92 6.37
N PRO A 58 5.08 6.99 6.08
CA PRO A 58 5.68 8.26 5.71
C PRO A 58 6.39 8.91 6.90
N VAL A 59 7.58 9.47 6.64
CA VAL A 59 8.42 10.15 7.63
C VAL A 59 8.66 11.59 7.23
N ILE A 60 8.36 12.53 8.15
CA ILE A 60 8.73 13.94 8.05
C ILE A 60 9.92 14.17 8.99
N LEU A 61 11.03 14.65 8.46
CA LEU A 61 12.19 15.06 9.24
C LEU A 61 12.19 16.58 9.47
N LEU A 62 12.40 16.96 10.72
CA LEU A 62 12.52 18.36 11.15
C LEU A 62 13.99 18.73 11.18
N THR A 63 14.42 19.75 10.43
CA THR A 63 15.82 20.15 10.29
C THR A 63 16.07 21.59 10.74
N ALA A 64 17.27 21.93 11.19
CA ALA A 64 17.71 23.30 11.41
C ALA A 64 18.01 23.97 10.06
N LYS A 65 18.00 25.32 10.02
CA LYS A 65 18.07 26.13 8.79
C LYS A 65 19.40 26.02 8.03
N ASP A 66 20.48 25.65 8.70
CA ASP A 66 21.85 25.79 8.18
C ASP A 66 22.49 24.50 7.66
N SER A 67 21.77 23.39 7.65
CA SER A 67 22.30 22.08 7.26
C SER A 67 21.89 21.69 5.83
N ILE A 68 22.61 22.26 4.84
CA ILE A 68 22.49 21.79 3.43
C ILE A 68 23.01 20.35 3.33
N GLN A 69 24.04 19.99 4.08
CA GLN A 69 24.57 18.63 4.17
C GLN A 69 23.54 17.63 4.74
N ASP A 70 22.78 18.01 5.78
CA ASP A 70 21.71 17.15 6.33
C ASP A 70 20.58 16.91 5.31
N LYS A 71 20.41 17.79 4.32
CA LYS A 71 19.42 17.58 3.25
C LYS A 71 19.87 16.56 2.22
N GLU A 72 21.16 16.55 1.85
CA GLU A 72 21.71 15.60 0.88
C GLU A 72 21.76 14.19 1.48
N GLU A 73 22.29 14.02 2.69
CA GLU A 73 22.25 12.75 3.43
C GLU A 73 20.81 12.32 3.77
N GLY A 74 19.94 13.29 3.98
CA GLY A 74 18.53 13.07 4.24
C GLY A 74 17.74 12.52 3.04
N TYR A 75 18.04 12.94 1.82
CA TYR A 75 17.43 12.38 0.60
C TYR A 75 17.77 10.89 0.47
N ASP A 76 18.98 10.48 0.82
CA ASP A 76 19.41 9.08 0.81
C ASP A 76 18.75 8.24 1.92
N SER A 77 18.24 8.88 2.98
CA SER A 77 17.51 8.19 4.06
C SER A 77 16.10 7.72 3.68
N GLY A 78 15.58 8.17 2.52
CA GLY A 78 14.23 7.86 2.04
C GLY A 78 13.11 8.60 2.78
N ALA A 79 13.38 9.72 3.47
CA ALA A 79 12.35 10.53 4.10
C ALA A 79 11.37 11.11 3.06
N ASP A 80 10.07 11.10 3.39
CA ASP A 80 9.01 11.57 2.47
C ASP A 80 8.89 13.11 2.45
N SER A 81 9.37 13.79 3.48
CA SER A 81 9.36 15.26 3.55
C SER A 81 10.35 15.80 4.59
N TYR A 82 10.81 17.02 4.33
CA TYR A 82 11.62 17.83 5.26
C TYR A 82 10.87 19.09 5.65
N LEU A 83 11.05 19.52 6.91
CA LEU A 83 10.48 20.77 7.40
C LEU A 83 11.52 21.54 8.22
N THR A 84 11.93 22.71 7.71
CA THR A 84 12.96 23.54 8.34
C THR A 84 12.40 24.29 9.55
N LYS A 85 13.09 24.25 10.67
CA LYS A 85 12.82 25.05 11.89
C LYS A 85 13.32 26.49 11.71
N PRO A 86 12.58 27.53 12.23
CA PRO A 86 11.26 27.44 12.87
C PRO A 86 10.11 27.29 11.86
N PHE A 87 9.10 26.50 12.19
CA PHE A 87 7.91 26.32 11.38
C PHE A 87 6.61 26.59 12.15
N SER A 88 5.55 26.95 11.44
CA SER A 88 4.25 27.12 12.06
C SER A 88 3.52 25.76 12.20
N ALA A 89 2.70 25.64 13.25
CA ALA A 89 1.83 24.48 13.41
C ALA A 89 0.87 24.26 12.24
N LYS A 90 0.49 25.34 11.53
CA LYS A 90 -0.33 25.29 10.30
C LYS A 90 0.43 24.61 9.17
N LEU A 91 1.72 24.91 8.98
CA LEU A 91 2.55 24.33 7.94
C LEU A 91 2.76 22.82 8.18
N LEU A 92 3.08 22.42 9.42
CA LEU A 92 3.23 21.00 9.78
C LEU A 92 1.91 20.23 9.53
N ARG A 93 0.78 20.76 9.96
CA ARG A 93 -0.53 20.13 9.71
C ARG A 93 -0.82 19.98 8.22
N SER A 94 -0.50 20.98 7.40
CA SER A 94 -0.66 20.92 5.95
C SER A 94 0.20 19.81 5.34
N ARG A 95 1.46 19.70 5.76
CA ARG A 95 2.37 18.62 5.31
C ARG A 95 1.85 17.23 5.65
N ILE A 96 1.44 17.02 6.91
CA ILE A 96 0.85 15.76 7.36
C ILE A 96 -0.37 15.40 6.50
N LYS A 97 -1.30 16.34 6.34
CA LYS A 97 -2.51 16.13 5.54
C LYS A 97 -2.17 15.75 4.09
N ASN A 98 -1.28 16.50 3.45
CA ASN A 98 -0.88 16.27 2.06
C ASN A 98 -0.25 14.89 1.88
N LEU A 99 0.69 14.48 2.76
CA LEU A 99 1.31 13.15 2.66
C LEU A 99 0.30 12.03 2.84
N LEU A 100 -0.61 12.15 3.80
CA LEU A 100 -1.66 11.14 4.00
C LEU A 100 -2.64 11.06 2.81
N GLU A 101 -3.01 12.19 2.22
CA GLU A 101 -3.86 12.22 1.02
C GLU A 101 -3.14 11.67 -0.21
N MET A 102 -1.86 11.98 -0.39
CA MET A 102 -1.04 11.42 -1.47
C MET A 102 -0.94 9.90 -1.36
N ARG A 103 -0.71 9.36 -0.16
CA ARG A 103 -0.71 7.90 0.09
C ARG A 103 -2.05 7.25 -0.26
N LYS A 104 -3.16 7.87 0.11
CA LYS A 104 -4.50 7.38 -0.27
C LYS A 104 -4.73 7.37 -1.78
N ARG A 105 -4.27 8.39 -2.49
CA ARG A 105 -4.36 8.45 -3.97
C ARG A 105 -3.54 7.33 -4.59
N LEU A 106 -2.29 7.15 -4.13
CA LEU A 106 -1.41 6.09 -4.59
C LEU A 106 -2.02 4.69 -4.33
N ALA A 107 -2.59 4.46 -3.15
CA ALA A 107 -3.27 3.21 -2.81
C ALA A 107 -4.42 2.88 -3.77
N ARG A 108 -5.23 3.88 -4.16
CA ARG A 108 -6.29 3.70 -5.16
C ARG A 108 -5.73 3.34 -6.53
N GLN A 109 -4.69 4.04 -6.99
CA GLN A 109 -4.02 3.75 -8.26
C GLN A 109 -3.43 2.34 -8.29
N ILE A 110 -2.83 1.88 -7.19
CA ILE A 110 -2.33 0.51 -7.06
C ILE A 110 -3.46 -0.48 -7.28
N VAL A 111 -4.58 -0.29 -6.58
CA VAL A 111 -5.73 -1.18 -6.68
C VAL A 111 -6.39 -1.16 -8.07
N GLU A 112 -6.37 -0.03 -8.77
CA GLU A 112 -6.87 0.12 -10.14
C GLU A 112 -5.92 -0.50 -11.17
N ASN A 113 -4.60 -0.43 -10.94
CA ASN A 113 -3.56 -0.82 -11.90
C ASN A 113 -2.89 -2.17 -11.58
N VAL A 114 -3.39 -2.98 -10.61
CA VAL A 114 -2.81 -4.34 -10.38
C VAL A 114 -2.87 -5.13 -11.69
N PRO A 115 -1.78 -5.60 -12.33
CA PRO A 115 -1.82 -6.31 -13.60
C PRO A 115 -2.58 -7.63 -13.51
N SER A 116 -3.40 -7.97 -14.49
CA SER A 116 -3.86 -9.36 -14.67
C SER A 116 -2.70 -10.14 -15.30
N THR A 117 -2.37 -11.31 -14.77
CA THR A 117 -1.15 -12.08 -15.11
C THR A 117 -1.11 -12.60 -16.55
N VAL A 118 -2.15 -12.39 -17.37
CA VAL A 118 -2.22 -12.91 -18.74
C VAL A 118 -1.57 -11.99 -19.78
N VAL A 119 -1.16 -10.78 -19.41
CA VAL A 119 -0.39 -9.90 -20.32
C VAL A 119 1.02 -9.72 -19.77
N LYS A 120 1.86 -10.74 -19.96
CA LYS A 120 3.33 -10.57 -19.98
C LYS A 120 3.70 -9.83 -21.24
N ASN A 121 3.47 -8.54 -21.32
CA ASN A 121 4.16 -7.68 -22.26
C ASN A 121 4.98 -6.65 -21.50
N THR A 122 6.25 -6.92 -21.53
CA THR A 122 7.40 -6.12 -21.16
C THR A 122 7.34 -4.77 -21.89
N GLU A 123 6.63 -3.82 -21.37
CA GLU A 123 6.97 -2.42 -21.65
C GLU A 123 7.65 -1.87 -20.40
N LYS A 124 8.98 -1.77 -20.53
CA LYS A 124 9.83 -0.96 -19.65
C LYS A 124 9.19 0.43 -19.59
N ARG A 125 8.50 0.72 -18.50
CA ARG A 125 8.14 2.10 -18.17
C ARG A 125 9.45 2.86 -17.96
N GLN A 126 9.83 3.63 -18.96
CA GLN A 126 10.87 4.63 -18.85
C GLN A 126 10.51 5.56 -17.68
N SER A 127 11.45 5.70 -16.77
CA SER A 127 11.42 6.63 -15.66
C SER A 127 11.35 8.06 -16.20
N THR A 128 10.14 8.57 -16.37
CA THR A 128 9.94 10.02 -16.44
C THR A 128 9.90 10.54 -15.02
N SER A 129 10.83 11.41 -14.71
CA SER A 129 11.01 12.12 -13.45
C SER A 129 9.83 13.07 -13.19
N SER A 130 8.74 12.54 -12.66
CA SER A 130 7.64 13.31 -12.09
C SER A 130 7.75 13.26 -10.57
N PRO A 131 7.48 14.35 -9.82
CA PRO A 131 7.51 14.38 -8.37
C PRO A 131 6.24 13.71 -7.78
N HIS A 132 5.92 12.51 -8.22
CA HIS A 132 4.89 11.68 -7.62
C HIS A 132 5.50 10.75 -6.59
N PRO A 133 4.87 10.53 -5.44
CA PRO A 133 5.35 9.58 -4.45
C PRO A 133 5.38 8.20 -5.09
N GLN A 134 6.58 7.73 -5.37
CA GLN A 134 6.80 6.37 -5.84
C GLN A 134 6.69 5.43 -4.63
N LEU A 135 6.21 4.21 -4.87
CA LEU A 135 6.31 3.16 -3.87
C LEU A 135 7.78 2.91 -3.54
N ASN A 136 8.06 2.68 -2.26
CA ASN A 136 9.35 2.13 -1.86
C ASN A 136 9.53 0.75 -2.49
N ARG A 137 10.74 0.41 -2.91
CA ARG A 137 11.10 -0.89 -3.51
C ARG A 137 10.61 -2.09 -2.69
N LEU A 138 10.63 -2.01 -1.35
CA LEU A 138 10.11 -3.06 -0.47
C LEU A 138 8.59 -3.18 -0.53
N ASP A 139 7.89 -2.07 -0.72
CA ASP A 139 6.44 -2.06 -0.83
C ASP A 139 5.97 -2.59 -2.20
N GLU A 140 6.72 -2.29 -3.26
CA GLU A 140 6.51 -2.87 -4.60
C GLU A 140 6.73 -4.39 -4.58
N ALA A 141 7.84 -4.85 -4.00
CA ALA A 141 8.14 -6.27 -3.86
C ALA A 141 7.08 -6.99 -3.01
N PHE A 142 6.60 -6.37 -1.93
CA PHE A 142 5.53 -6.90 -1.10
C PHE A 142 4.23 -7.08 -1.89
N LEU A 143 3.79 -6.04 -2.61
CA LEU A 143 2.55 -6.09 -3.40
C LEU A 143 2.67 -7.09 -4.55
N SER A 144 3.79 -7.13 -5.24
CA SER A 144 4.04 -8.10 -6.32
C SER A 144 3.97 -9.54 -5.79
N LYS A 145 4.68 -9.84 -4.70
CA LYS A 145 4.65 -11.16 -4.07
C LYS A 145 3.25 -11.54 -3.59
N LEU A 146 2.52 -10.62 -2.94
CA LEU A 146 1.17 -10.86 -2.47
C LEU A 146 0.19 -11.11 -3.63
N THR A 147 0.30 -10.33 -4.71
CA THR A 147 -0.53 -10.49 -5.90
C THR A 147 -0.28 -11.85 -6.56
N SER A 148 0.99 -12.21 -6.82
CA SER A 148 1.34 -13.52 -7.39
C SER A 148 0.84 -14.67 -6.51
N LEU A 149 0.98 -14.57 -5.18
CA LEU A 149 0.49 -15.57 -4.25
C LEU A 149 -1.02 -15.80 -4.37
N ILE A 150 -1.79 -14.72 -4.56
CA ILE A 150 -3.25 -14.81 -4.75
C ILE A 150 -3.58 -15.39 -6.12
N GLU A 151 -2.87 -14.98 -7.17
CA GLU A 151 -3.09 -15.44 -8.54
C GLU A 151 -2.73 -16.91 -8.72
N ASP A 152 -1.67 -17.40 -8.08
CA ASP A 152 -1.26 -18.81 -8.09
C ASP A 152 -2.26 -19.73 -7.33
N ASN A 153 -3.19 -19.13 -6.55
CA ASN A 153 -4.18 -19.86 -5.75
C ASN A 153 -5.62 -19.36 -6.01
N LEU A 154 -5.93 -18.91 -7.23
CA LEU A 154 -7.24 -18.34 -7.57
C LEU A 154 -8.39 -19.32 -7.39
N ASP A 155 -8.19 -20.59 -7.71
CA ASP A 155 -9.16 -21.69 -7.64
C ASP A 155 -9.53 -22.10 -6.20
N VAL A 156 -8.68 -21.76 -5.24
CA VAL A 156 -8.94 -22.03 -3.83
C VAL A 156 -10.08 -21.14 -3.33
N GLU A 157 -11.15 -21.76 -2.82
CA GLU A 157 -12.34 -21.05 -2.34
C GLU A 157 -12.01 -19.98 -1.31
N LYS A 158 -11.17 -20.33 -0.34
CA LYS A 158 -10.67 -19.41 0.68
C LYS A 158 -9.15 -19.43 0.70
N ILE A 159 -8.54 -18.41 0.13
CA ILE A 159 -7.17 -18.09 0.49
C ILE A 159 -7.23 -17.54 1.91
N ASP A 160 -6.83 -18.38 2.87
CA ASP A 160 -6.85 -17.99 4.29
C ASP A 160 -5.81 -16.89 4.54
N THR A 161 -6.19 -15.91 5.38
CA THR A 161 -5.26 -14.86 5.83
C THR A 161 -4.05 -15.45 6.55
N ALA A 162 -4.21 -16.58 7.26
CA ALA A 162 -3.11 -17.29 7.91
C ALA A 162 -2.08 -17.77 6.89
N PHE A 163 -2.51 -18.40 5.80
CA PHE A 163 -1.65 -18.84 4.71
C PHE A 163 -0.85 -17.68 4.09
N MET A 164 -1.52 -16.54 3.83
CA MET A 164 -0.83 -15.36 3.30
C MET A 164 0.23 -14.82 4.27
N ILE A 165 -0.07 -14.80 5.57
CA ILE A 165 0.82 -14.33 6.63
C ILE A 165 2.07 -15.21 6.70
N ASP A 166 1.90 -16.52 6.67
CA ASP A 166 3.01 -17.48 6.70
C ASP A 166 3.90 -17.33 5.47
N CYS A 167 3.31 -17.25 4.26
CA CYS A 167 4.06 -17.04 3.02
C CYS A 167 4.78 -15.68 2.97
N MET A 168 4.24 -14.67 3.61
CA MET A 168 4.83 -13.33 3.69
C MET A 168 5.80 -13.17 4.87
N ASN A 169 5.86 -14.16 5.78
CA ASN A 169 6.69 -14.15 6.99
C ASN A 169 6.45 -12.89 7.85
N MET A 170 5.20 -12.61 8.13
CA MET A 170 4.78 -11.43 8.89
C MET A 170 3.85 -11.81 10.05
N SER A 171 3.75 -10.95 11.08
CA SER A 171 2.67 -11.08 12.04
C SER A 171 1.33 -10.63 11.43
N TYR A 172 0.21 -11.17 11.94
CA TYR A 172 -1.14 -10.76 11.50
C TYR A 172 -1.33 -9.24 11.50
N SER A 173 -0.94 -8.59 12.61
CA SER A 173 -1.11 -7.15 12.78
C SER A 173 -0.29 -6.34 11.77
N ALA A 174 0.97 -6.74 11.51
CA ALA A 174 1.84 -6.06 10.56
C ALA A 174 1.34 -6.23 9.13
N PHE A 175 0.98 -7.47 8.76
CA PHE A 175 0.42 -7.79 7.45
C PHE A 175 -0.87 -7.01 7.17
N TYR A 176 -1.85 -7.07 8.10
CA TYR A 176 -3.12 -6.36 7.95
C TYR A 176 -2.92 -4.85 7.75
N ARG A 177 -2.07 -4.23 8.60
CA ARG A 177 -1.81 -2.79 8.53
C ARG A 177 -1.09 -2.39 7.25
N LYS A 178 -0.12 -3.21 6.81
CA LYS A 178 0.62 -2.94 5.57
C LYS A 178 -0.29 -3.05 4.34
N VAL A 179 -1.08 -4.11 4.21
CA VAL A 179 -2.06 -4.25 3.13
C VAL A 179 -3.03 -3.07 3.15
N LYS A 180 -3.59 -2.73 4.32
CA LYS A 180 -4.52 -1.60 4.47
C LYS A 180 -3.88 -0.26 4.10
N ALA A 181 -2.63 -0.03 4.49
CA ALA A 181 -1.92 1.21 4.18
C ALA A 181 -1.58 1.34 2.69
N LEU A 182 -1.24 0.24 2.00
CA LEU A 182 -0.85 0.24 0.60
C LEU A 182 -2.02 0.17 -0.38
N THR A 183 -3.20 -0.34 0.05
CA THR A 183 -4.33 -0.60 -0.84
C THR A 183 -5.64 0.05 -0.39
N GLU A 184 -5.72 0.61 0.80
CA GLU A 184 -6.95 1.07 1.48
C GLU A 184 -7.97 -0.08 1.72
N LEU A 185 -7.67 -1.31 1.31
CA LEU A 185 -8.51 -2.50 1.46
C LEU A 185 -8.01 -3.38 2.62
N SER A 186 -8.92 -4.13 3.23
CA SER A 186 -8.53 -5.26 4.09
C SER A 186 -7.93 -6.39 3.24
N PRO A 187 -7.15 -7.32 3.81
CA PRO A 187 -6.61 -8.46 3.06
C PRO A 187 -7.68 -9.26 2.29
N ASN A 188 -8.81 -9.55 2.91
CA ASN A 188 -9.91 -10.27 2.27
C ASN A 188 -10.57 -9.47 1.12
N GLU A 189 -10.70 -8.16 1.27
CA GLU A 189 -11.18 -7.30 0.19
C GLU A 189 -10.20 -7.24 -0.97
N PHE A 190 -8.89 -7.21 -0.69
CA PHE A 190 -7.86 -7.22 -1.71
C PHE A 190 -7.85 -8.54 -2.50
N VAL A 191 -7.89 -9.70 -1.81
CA VAL A 191 -8.06 -11.02 -2.44
C VAL A 191 -9.29 -11.05 -3.34
N ARG A 192 -10.45 -10.65 -2.81
CA ARG A 192 -11.69 -10.62 -3.58
C ARG A 192 -11.59 -9.75 -4.82
N LYS A 193 -10.94 -8.60 -4.72
CA LYS A 193 -10.75 -7.71 -5.87
C LYS A 193 -9.88 -8.34 -6.96
N ILE A 194 -8.81 -9.04 -6.59
CA ILE A 194 -7.97 -9.77 -7.55
C ILE A 194 -8.77 -10.91 -8.21
N LYS A 195 -9.53 -11.69 -7.44
CA LYS A 195 -10.38 -12.75 -7.96
C LYS A 195 -11.42 -12.23 -8.96
N LEU A 196 -12.15 -11.16 -8.61
CA LEU A 196 -13.14 -10.54 -9.51
C LEU A 196 -12.50 -10.02 -10.80
N ARG A 197 -11.31 -9.47 -10.73
CA ARG A 197 -10.61 -8.98 -11.88
C ARG A 197 -10.17 -10.10 -12.83
N ASN A 198 -9.65 -11.21 -12.28
CA ASN A 198 -9.33 -12.38 -13.08
C ASN A 198 -10.60 -12.98 -13.69
N SER A 199 -11.74 -13.02 -12.95
CA SER A 199 -13.03 -13.42 -13.51
C SER A 199 -13.46 -12.53 -14.68
N ALA A 200 -13.32 -11.21 -14.56
CA ALA A 200 -13.65 -10.28 -15.63
C ALA A 200 -12.78 -10.52 -16.87
N HIS A 201 -11.48 -10.81 -16.67
CA HIS A 201 -10.59 -11.15 -17.77
C HIS A 201 -11.02 -12.44 -18.48
N LEU A 202 -11.33 -13.52 -17.75
CA LEU A 202 -11.83 -14.77 -18.31
C LEU A 202 -13.13 -14.58 -19.12
N LEU A 203 -14.02 -13.68 -18.68
CA LEU A 203 -15.24 -13.34 -19.41
C LEU A 203 -14.96 -12.61 -20.73
N LEU A 204 -13.86 -11.81 -20.82
CA LEU A 204 -13.47 -11.07 -22.02
C LEU A 204 -12.84 -11.97 -23.08
N THR A 205 -12.15 -13.05 -22.72
CA THR A 205 -11.58 -13.99 -23.68
C THR A 205 -12.66 -14.72 -24.50
N GLY A 206 -13.88 -14.77 -23.95
CA GLY A 206 -15.00 -15.44 -24.60
C GLY A 206 -14.96 -16.98 -24.54
N GLU A 207 -13.88 -17.56 -24.02
CA GLU A 207 -13.69 -19.01 -23.90
C GLU A 207 -14.49 -19.61 -22.73
N HIS A 208 -14.85 -18.80 -21.73
CA HIS A 208 -15.50 -19.24 -20.51
C HIS A 208 -16.85 -18.58 -20.32
N ASN A 209 -17.82 -19.36 -19.84
CA ASN A 209 -19.10 -18.84 -19.40
C ASN A 209 -19.00 -18.26 -17.96
N VAL A 210 -20.07 -17.58 -17.52
CA VAL A 210 -20.10 -16.90 -16.20
C VAL A 210 -19.87 -17.87 -15.03
N SER A 211 -20.37 -19.11 -15.14
CA SER A 211 -20.22 -20.11 -14.08
C SER A 211 -18.78 -20.64 -14.02
N GLU A 212 -18.18 -20.90 -15.17
CA GLU A 212 -16.79 -21.34 -15.29
C GLU A 212 -15.83 -20.26 -14.77
N ALA A 213 -15.99 -18.99 -15.21
CA ALA A 213 -15.17 -17.89 -14.73
C ALA A 213 -15.26 -17.71 -13.20
N ALA A 214 -16.45 -17.86 -12.62
CA ALA A 214 -16.62 -17.81 -11.17
C ALA A 214 -15.90 -18.97 -10.48
N SER A 215 -16.08 -20.21 -10.95
CA SER A 215 -15.47 -21.41 -10.37
C SER A 215 -13.93 -21.35 -10.46
N MET A 216 -13.37 -21.00 -11.63
CA MET A 216 -11.92 -20.89 -11.84
C MET A 216 -11.26 -19.81 -10.97
N THR A 217 -12.04 -18.87 -10.45
CA THR A 217 -11.57 -17.83 -9.54
C THR A 217 -12.03 -18.08 -8.10
N GLY A 218 -12.45 -19.31 -7.77
CA GLY A 218 -12.75 -19.76 -6.41
C GLY A 218 -14.00 -19.14 -5.82
N PHE A 219 -15.01 -18.82 -6.64
CA PHE A 219 -16.34 -18.45 -6.17
C PHE A 219 -17.28 -19.65 -6.26
N ASN A 220 -17.53 -20.31 -5.13
CA ASN A 220 -18.44 -21.47 -5.07
C ASN A 220 -19.92 -21.08 -4.95
N ASN A 221 -20.21 -19.82 -4.59
CA ASN A 221 -21.57 -19.29 -4.52
C ASN A 221 -21.82 -18.27 -5.63
N MET A 222 -22.63 -18.68 -6.61
CA MET A 222 -22.95 -17.85 -7.78
C MET A 222 -23.74 -16.58 -7.45
N ALA A 223 -24.60 -16.60 -6.43
CA ALA A 223 -25.30 -15.39 -5.99
C ALA A 223 -24.32 -14.38 -5.42
N HIS A 224 -23.44 -14.83 -4.51
CA HIS A 224 -22.39 -14.01 -3.94
C HIS A 224 -21.42 -13.45 -5.01
N PHE A 225 -21.03 -14.28 -5.99
CA PHE A 225 -20.22 -13.82 -7.13
C PHE A 225 -20.88 -12.69 -7.90
N ARG A 226 -22.15 -12.88 -8.31
CA ARG A 226 -22.91 -11.88 -9.07
C ARG A 226 -23.03 -10.55 -8.32
N ASP A 227 -23.31 -10.61 -7.02
CA ASP A 227 -23.43 -9.42 -6.18
C ASP A 227 -22.10 -8.68 -6.06
N CYS A 228 -21.01 -9.41 -5.80
CA CYS A 228 -19.66 -8.83 -5.72
C CYS A 228 -19.23 -8.23 -7.07
N PHE A 229 -19.47 -8.94 -8.16
CA PHE A 229 -19.12 -8.50 -9.51
C PHE A 229 -19.91 -7.25 -9.91
N LYS A 230 -21.23 -7.23 -9.69
CA LYS A 230 -22.07 -6.06 -9.95
C LYS A 230 -21.66 -4.85 -9.10
N LYS A 231 -21.28 -5.07 -7.85
CA LYS A 231 -20.78 -4.01 -6.97
C LYS A 231 -19.46 -3.41 -7.47
N GLU A 232 -18.58 -4.23 -8.03
CA GLU A 232 -17.27 -3.82 -8.53
C GLU A 232 -17.34 -3.13 -9.91
N TYR A 233 -18.10 -3.71 -10.85
CA TYR A 233 -18.15 -3.27 -12.26
C TYR A 233 -19.43 -2.49 -12.64
N GLY A 234 -20.37 -2.34 -11.72
CA GLY A 234 -21.63 -1.63 -11.95
C GLY A 234 -22.69 -2.42 -12.72
N ILE A 235 -22.33 -3.52 -13.39
CA ILE A 235 -23.22 -4.36 -14.21
C ILE A 235 -23.01 -5.85 -13.87
N PRO A 236 -24.03 -6.71 -14.11
CA PRO A 236 -23.91 -8.15 -13.89
C PRO A 236 -22.85 -8.80 -14.81
N PRO A 237 -22.25 -9.96 -14.41
CA PRO A 237 -21.23 -10.64 -15.20
C PRO A 237 -21.69 -11.02 -16.61
N SER A 238 -22.94 -11.46 -16.78
CA SER A 238 -23.50 -11.82 -18.08
C SER A 238 -23.68 -10.63 -19.03
N GLU A 239 -24.03 -9.46 -18.47
CA GLU A 239 -24.12 -8.22 -19.25
C GLU A 239 -22.72 -7.69 -19.59
N TYR A 240 -21.77 -7.78 -18.63
CA TYR A 240 -20.38 -7.43 -18.84
C TYR A 240 -19.78 -8.24 -19.99
N GLN A 241 -19.97 -9.56 -20.00
CA GLN A 241 -19.52 -10.45 -21.07
C GLN A 241 -20.10 -10.06 -22.42
N LYS A 242 -21.43 -9.83 -22.52
CA LYS A 242 -22.08 -9.43 -23.76
C LYS A 242 -21.58 -8.10 -24.31
N ARG A 243 -21.30 -7.15 -23.41
CA ARG A 243 -20.95 -5.77 -23.75
C ARG A 243 -19.50 -5.61 -24.20
N TYR A 244 -18.59 -6.38 -23.59
CA TYR A 244 -17.15 -6.20 -23.73
C TYR A 244 -16.42 -7.41 -24.33
N ARG A 245 -17.12 -8.50 -24.67
CA ARG A 245 -16.54 -9.65 -25.36
C ARG A 245 -15.88 -9.18 -26.63
N GLN A 246 -14.58 -9.38 -26.73
CA GLN A 246 -13.84 -9.18 -27.98
C GLN A 246 -14.21 -10.33 -28.89
N GLY A 247 -14.82 -10.01 -30.06
CA GLY A 247 -15.21 -10.96 -31.08
C GLY A 247 -14.03 -11.59 -31.78
#